data_f2739f2a132adca434de6e9f9e8fde47
#
_entry.id   f2739f2a132adca434de6e9f9e8fde47
#
_cell.length_a   1.000
_cell.length_b   1.000
_cell.length_c   1.000
_cell.angle_alpha   90.00
_cell.angle_beta   90.00
_cell.angle_gamma   90.00
#
_symmetry.space_group_name_H-M   'P 1'
#
loop_
_entity.id
_entity.type
_entity.pdbx_description
1 polymer ?
#
loop_
_entity_poly.entity_id
_entity_poly.type
_entity_poly.pdbx_seq_one_letter_code
_entity_poly.pdbx_strand_id
1 'polypeptide(L)'
;FVLVLQLFAQGPNNTGTYYQAATGKKGQALKTALFQIISSHHNIGYDGLYECYKQTDKRPDGTVWDMYSCTTKFKFSDTSGNNGVEGGMYNREHTIPQSWFSKASPMKADIVHVIPTDAYVNNRRGSLPFGETKNPTYTSNKGFSKVGPSCTEGYSGTVFEPNDEYKGDLARIYFYMATCYEDRIGSWTKGTANTVIAGNKYPAYKPWVIKMLLRWAKEDPVSQKEIDRNNAVYKCQKNRNPYVDYPGLEQYVWGDKMNVAFSYDNYGSVDPTPNPDPTPDPNPDPTPDPNPDPTPDPNPDPTPDPNPDPVPVNGVTFNKVGSDNDLTTGTYYLIVYEGGESSTALAAQNGDVRSASAVTITNDKIVTDVDTDGKPRQFLLGGSKGAYTFYSTVDKNYLAALSGSKNKLQTTTDAGSANAKWDVTFVGEHANIKSCAFTGRSINYNKSTTPTRFATYESKSNQQPVALYKRNVTSDIGST
;
A
#
# COMPACT_ATOMS: atom_id res chain seq x y z
N PHE A 1 -6.82 38.03 25.13
CA PHE A 1 -7.28 36.63 24.94
C PHE A 1 -6.48 36.06 23.75
N VAL A 2 -5.46 35.27 24.05
CA VAL A 2 -4.76 34.46 23.04
C VAL A 2 -5.60 33.22 22.84
N LEU A 3 -6.23 33.08 21.69
CA LEU A 3 -6.92 31.87 21.28
C LEU A 3 -5.84 30.84 20.92
N VAL A 4 -5.51 29.94 21.84
CA VAL A 4 -4.68 28.77 21.54
C VAL A 4 -5.58 27.84 20.71
N LEU A 5 -5.45 27.88 19.37
CA LEU A 5 -5.96 26.80 18.53
C LEU A 5 -5.14 25.55 18.89
N GLN A 6 -5.77 24.65 19.66
CA GLN A 6 -5.29 23.28 19.75
C GLN A 6 -5.46 22.66 18.36
N LEU A 7 -4.36 22.54 17.64
CA LEU A 7 -4.27 21.67 16.47
C LEU A 7 -4.44 20.23 17.00
N PHE A 8 -5.65 19.73 16.91
CA PHE A 8 -5.88 18.28 17.14
C PHE A 8 -5.13 17.52 16.05
N ALA A 9 -4.32 16.56 16.45
CA ALA A 9 -3.68 15.64 15.54
C ALA A 9 -4.74 14.98 14.61
N GLN A 10 -4.42 14.83 13.36
CA GLN A 10 -5.34 14.40 12.32
C GLN A 10 -4.91 13.04 11.77
N GLY A 11 -5.84 12.10 11.67
CA GLY A 11 -5.61 10.83 10.98
C GLY A 11 -5.47 11.01 9.46
N PRO A 12 -4.97 9.99 8.74
CA PRO A 12 -4.83 10.01 7.28
C PRO A 12 -6.20 10.11 6.59
N ASN A 13 -6.20 10.47 5.30
CA ASN A 13 -7.39 10.54 4.45
C ASN A 13 -8.53 11.42 5.01
N ASN A 14 -8.18 12.49 5.71
CA ASN A 14 -9.12 13.40 6.37
C ASN A 14 -10.02 12.70 7.41
N THR A 15 -9.55 11.64 8.05
CA THR A 15 -10.30 10.90 9.09
C THR A 15 -10.38 11.65 10.42
N GLY A 16 -9.63 12.72 10.60
CA GLY A 16 -9.60 13.48 11.84
C GLY A 16 -9.27 12.59 13.04
N THR A 17 -10.12 12.58 14.05
CA THR A 17 -9.98 11.76 15.26
C THR A 17 -10.78 10.44 15.19
N TYR A 18 -11.27 10.04 14.03
CA TYR A 18 -12.17 8.87 13.88
C TYR A 18 -11.62 7.60 14.53
N TYR A 19 -10.30 7.36 14.44
CA TYR A 19 -9.64 6.18 15.00
C TYR A 19 -8.91 6.41 16.32
N GLN A 20 -9.08 7.58 16.95
CA GLN A 20 -8.35 7.98 18.16
C GLN A 20 -8.47 6.94 19.29
N ALA A 21 -9.66 6.35 19.49
CA ALA A 21 -9.92 5.36 20.53
C ALA A 21 -9.13 4.05 20.38
N ALA A 22 -8.55 3.79 19.20
CA ALA A 22 -7.71 2.63 18.97
C ALA A 22 -6.22 2.86 19.31
N THR A 23 -5.82 4.11 19.59
CA THR A 23 -4.42 4.47 19.91
C THR A 23 -3.93 3.71 21.16
N GLY A 24 -2.69 3.25 21.11
CA GLY A 24 -2.04 2.47 22.17
C GLY A 24 -2.45 0.99 22.18
N LYS A 25 -3.42 0.58 21.36
CA LYS A 25 -3.83 -0.82 21.25
C LYS A 25 -2.93 -1.58 20.28
N LYS A 26 -2.84 -2.92 20.45
CA LYS A 26 -2.04 -3.82 19.62
C LYS A 26 -2.69 -5.20 19.53
N GLY A 27 -2.37 -5.95 18.46
CA GLY A 27 -2.87 -7.30 18.25
C GLY A 27 -4.40 -7.42 18.35
N GLN A 28 -4.87 -8.40 19.10
CA GLN A 28 -6.30 -8.62 19.32
C GLN A 28 -7.01 -7.41 19.94
N ALA A 29 -6.37 -6.70 20.87
CA ALA A 29 -6.96 -5.53 21.52
C ALA A 29 -7.15 -4.36 20.53
N LEU A 30 -6.25 -4.21 19.55
CA LEU A 30 -6.39 -3.26 18.45
C LEU A 30 -7.59 -3.63 17.58
N LYS A 31 -7.72 -4.90 17.18
CA LYS A 31 -8.86 -5.37 16.39
C LYS A 31 -10.18 -5.09 17.09
N THR A 32 -10.27 -5.36 18.41
CA THR A 32 -11.48 -5.09 19.20
C THR A 32 -11.78 -3.60 19.32
N ALA A 33 -10.76 -2.73 19.46
CA ALA A 33 -10.96 -1.29 19.47
C ALA A 33 -11.46 -0.77 18.11
N LEU A 34 -10.91 -1.27 17.02
CA LEU A 34 -11.38 -0.96 15.67
C LEU A 34 -12.83 -1.45 15.44
N PHE A 35 -13.19 -2.65 15.94
CA PHE A 35 -14.56 -3.15 15.93
C PHE A 35 -15.52 -2.15 16.59
N GLN A 36 -15.19 -1.64 17.77
CA GLN A 36 -16.02 -0.66 18.48
C GLN A 36 -16.23 0.64 17.69
N ILE A 37 -15.25 1.02 16.87
CA ILE A 37 -15.31 2.23 16.04
C ILE A 37 -16.17 2.02 14.78
N ILE A 38 -16.00 0.89 14.09
CA ILE A 38 -16.53 0.71 12.72
C ILE A 38 -17.80 -0.13 12.65
N SER A 39 -18.17 -0.88 13.69
CA SER A 39 -19.31 -1.83 13.65
C SER A 39 -20.68 -1.13 13.68
N SER A 40 -20.76 0.06 14.26
CA SER A 40 -22.00 0.87 14.25
C SER A 40 -22.06 1.70 12.98
N HIS A 41 -22.66 1.15 11.93
CA HIS A 41 -22.78 1.82 10.65
C HIS A 41 -24.22 1.84 10.14
N HIS A 42 -24.50 2.74 9.21
CA HIS A 42 -25.82 2.85 8.59
C HIS A 42 -26.06 1.68 7.64
N ASN A 43 -27.18 0.97 7.83
CA ASN A 43 -27.60 -0.07 6.90
C ASN A 43 -28.35 0.58 5.73
N ILE A 44 -27.70 0.69 4.58
CA ILE A 44 -28.26 1.32 3.37
C ILE A 44 -29.32 0.46 2.66
N GLY A 45 -29.56 -0.75 3.14
CA GLY A 45 -30.46 -1.71 2.51
C GLY A 45 -29.87 -2.33 1.23
N TYR A 46 -30.39 -3.50 0.86
CA TYR A 46 -29.80 -4.27 -0.26
C TYR A 46 -29.97 -3.55 -1.61
N ASP A 47 -31.08 -2.85 -1.83
CA ASP A 47 -31.32 -2.10 -3.07
C ASP A 47 -30.59 -0.74 -3.07
N GLY A 48 -30.32 -0.18 -1.89
CA GLY A 48 -29.51 1.03 -1.74
C GLY A 48 -28.07 0.88 -2.22
N LEU A 49 -27.54 -0.36 -2.31
CA LEU A 49 -26.22 -0.65 -2.87
C LEU A 49 -26.07 -0.10 -4.30
N TYR A 50 -27.05 -0.29 -5.18
CA TYR A 50 -26.97 0.18 -6.56
C TYR A 50 -26.88 1.70 -6.67
N GLU A 51 -27.54 2.43 -5.77
CA GLU A 51 -27.43 3.90 -5.74
C GLU A 51 -26.05 4.35 -5.24
N CYS A 52 -25.51 3.67 -4.22
CA CYS A 52 -24.19 3.98 -3.69
C CYS A 52 -23.07 3.66 -4.71
N TYR A 53 -23.18 2.60 -5.51
CA TYR A 53 -22.17 2.27 -6.54
C TYR A 53 -21.91 3.41 -7.52
N LYS A 54 -22.87 4.27 -7.78
CA LYS A 54 -22.71 5.46 -8.62
C LYS A 54 -21.64 6.43 -8.08
N GLN A 55 -21.30 6.32 -6.81
CA GLN A 55 -20.28 7.12 -6.12
C GLN A 55 -19.05 6.30 -5.71
N THR A 56 -19.27 5.06 -5.27
CA THR A 56 -18.21 4.21 -4.70
C THR A 56 -17.44 3.41 -5.74
N ASP A 57 -18.11 3.02 -6.84
CA ASP A 57 -17.57 2.06 -7.81
C ASP A 57 -17.73 2.56 -9.25
N LYS A 58 -17.45 3.85 -9.46
CA LYS A 58 -17.49 4.49 -10.78
C LYS A 58 -16.08 4.71 -11.33
N ARG A 59 -15.81 4.21 -12.54
CA ARG A 59 -14.57 4.51 -13.28
C ARG A 59 -14.56 5.96 -13.78
N PRO A 60 -13.37 6.50 -14.10
CA PRO A 60 -13.26 7.85 -14.68
C PRO A 60 -14.05 8.06 -15.97
N ASP A 61 -14.26 7.01 -16.76
CA ASP A 61 -15.09 7.04 -18.00
C ASP A 61 -16.59 6.96 -17.74
N GLY A 62 -16.99 6.92 -16.47
CA GLY A 62 -18.40 6.87 -16.06
C GLY A 62 -19.01 5.47 -15.99
N THR A 63 -18.27 4.42 -16.32
CA THR A 63 -18.73 3.02 -16.23
C THR A 63 -18.56 2.44 -14.84
N VAL A 64 -19.18 1.28 -14.58
CA VAL A 64 -19.06 0.54 -13.33
C VAL A 64 -17.66 -0.04 -13.20
N TRP A 65 -17.08 0.04 -12.00
CA TRP A 65 -15.79 -0.56 -11.68
C TRP A 65 -15.96 -2.04 -11.32
N ASP A 66 -15.71 -2.90 -12.29
CA ASP A 66 -15.75 -4.35 -12.13
C ASP A 66 -14.35 -4.88 -11.80
N MET A 67 -14.23 -5.63 -10.70
CA MET A 67 -12.96 -6.24 -10.26
C MET A 67 -12.78 -7.70 -10.72
N TYR A 68 -13.77 -8.28 -11.41
CA TYR A 68 -13.72 -9.69 -11.84
C TYR A 68 -13.52 -9.88 -13.33
N SER A 69 -13.74 -8.82 -14.13
CA SER A 69 -13.46 -8.84 -15.56
C SER A 69 -12.83 -7.53 -16.05
N CYS A 70 -11.88 -7.63 -16.96
CA CYS A 70 -11.21 -6.46 -17.56
C CYS A 70 -11.85 -5.96 -18.85
N THR A 71 -12.86 -6.66 -19.35
CA THR A 71 -13.49 -6.33 -20.66
C THR A 71 -14.82 -5.62 -20.54
N THR A 72 -15.32 -5.45 -19.31
CA THR A 72 -16.65 -4.89 -19.06
C THR A 72 -16.68 -3.35 -19.07
N LYS A 73 -17.76 -2.80 -19.61
CA LYS A 73 -18.06 -1.36 -19.63
C LYS A 73 -19.52 -1.13 -19.29
N PHE A 74 -19.94 -1.63 -18.14
CA PHE A 74 -21.34 -1.53 -17.70
C PHE A 74 -21.74 -0.09 -17.39
N LYS A 75 -22.94 0.29 -17.81
CA LYS A 75 -23.67 1.43 -17.25
C LYS A 75 -24.30 1.00 -15.92
N PHE A 76 -24.60 1.95 -15.05
CA PHE A 76 -25.27 1.65 -13.77
C PHE A 76 -26.69 1.08 -13.92
N SER A 77 -27.28 1.16 -15.12
CA SER A 77 -28.56 0.51 -15.46
C SER A 77 -28.44 -0.96 -15.84
N ASP A 78 -27.22 -1.46 -16.17
CA ASP A 78 -27.00 -2.77 -16.74
C ASP A 78 -26.94 -3.86 -15.65
N THR A 79 -27.97 -3.91 -14.81
CA THR A 79 -28.06 -4.81 -13.64
C THR A 79 -28.82 -6.08 -13.96
N SER A 80 -28.35 -7.24 -13.45
CA SER A 80 -29.02 -8.52 -13.56
C SER A 80 -28.76 -9.43 -12.36
N GLY A 81 -29.69 -10.34 -12.08
CA GLY A 81 -29.50 -11.41 -11.09
C GLY A 81 -28.60 -12.54 -11.60
N ASN A 82 -28.68 -12.86 -12.88
CA ASN A 82 -27.90 -13.89 -13.55
C ASN A 82 -27.81 -13.56 -15.05
N ASN A 83 -26.61 -13.66 -15.61
CA ASN A 83 -26.38 -13.50 -17.03
C ASN A 83 -25.57 -14.68 -17.57
N GLY A 84 -25.94 -15.19 -18.75
CA GLY A 84 -25.35 -16.36 -19.38
C GLY A 84 -23.97 -16.12 -20.00
N VAL A 85 -23.47 -14.89 -20.04
CA VAL A 85 -22.25 -14.50 -20.73
C VAL A 85 -21.51 -13.39 -19.98
N GLU A 86 -20.17 -13.46 -19.96
CA GLU A 86 -19.31 -12.38 -19.47
C GLU A 86 -19.45 -11.14 -20.34
N GLY A 87 -19.53 -9.96 -19.70
CA GLY A 87 -19.75 -8.68 -20.37
C GLY A 87 -21.22 -8.33 -20.61
N GLY A 88 -22.16 -9.17 -20.20
CA GLY A 88 -23.59 -8.91 -20.40
C GLY A 88 -24.17 -7.92 -19.42
N MET A 89 -24.12 -8.20 -18.14
CA MET A 89 -24.65 -7.37 -17.06
C MET A 89 -23.83 -7.56 -15.78
N TYR A 90 -23.96 -6.64 -14.82
CA TYR A 90 -23.33 -6.77 -13.51
C TYR A 90 -24.36 -7.03 -12.40
N ASN A 91 -23.89 -7.58 -11.29
CA ASN A 91 -24.68 -7.77 -10.08
C ASN A 91 -23.88 -7.43 -8.82
N ARG A 92 -24.47 -7.69 -7.65
CA ARG A 92 -23.90 -7.47 -6.34
C ARG A 92 -23.12 -8.70 -5.91
N GLU A 93 -21.80 -8.63 -5.97
CA GLU A 93 -20.90 -9.65 -5.44
C GLU A 93 -20.71 -9.48 -3.95
N HIS A 94 -20.92 -10.56 -3.19
CA HIS A 94 -20.54 -10.65 -1.78
C HIS A 94 -19.16 -11.30 -1.68
N THR A 95 -18.11 -10.52 -1.48
CA THR A 95 -16.72 -11.03 -1.38
C THR A 95 -16.59 -12.06 -0.25
N ILE A 96 -17.26 -11.86 0.88
CA ILE A 96 -17.60 -12.92 1.84
C ILE A 96 -18.96 -13.46 1.42
N PRO A 97 -19.06 -14.71 0.94
CA PRO A 97 -20.31 -15.27 0.43
C PRO A 97 -21.48 -15.10 1.40
N GLN A 98 -22.59 -14.55 0.92
CA GLN A 98 -23.75 -14.29 1.78
C GLN A 98 -24.34 -15.59 2.39
N SER A 99 -24.06 -16.73 1.79
CA SER A 99 -24.43 -18.05 2.34
C SER A 99 -23.71 -18.35 3.66
N TRP A 100 -22.50 -17.83 3.87
CA TRP A 100 -21.70 -18.10 5.07
C TRP A 100 -22.36 -17.52 6.33
N PHE A 101 -22.97 -16.35 6.20
CA PHE A 101 -23.69 -15.67 7.29
C PHE A 101 -25.22 -15.70 7.13
N SER A 102 -25.76 -16.69 6.36
CA SER A 102 -27.19 -16.93 6.19
C SER A 102 -27.97 -15.74 5.63
N LYS A 103 -27.34 -14.91 4.80
CA LYS A 103 -27.91 -13.67 4.22
C LYS A 103 -28.36 -12.65 5.25
N ALA A 104 -27.81 -12.71 6.47
CA ALA A 104 -28.20 -11.83 7.56
C ALA A 104 -27.76 -10.40 7.32
N SER A 105 -28.56 -9.45 7.81
CA SER A 105 -28.21 -8.03 7.89
C SER A 105 -27.39 -7.76 9.18
N PRO A 106 -26.54 -6.70 9.18
CA PRO A 106 -26.29 -5.74 8.08
C PRO A 106 -25.35 -6.25 7.00
N MET A 107 -24.62 -7.37 7.19
CA MET A 107 -23.62 -7.90 6.27
C MET A 107 -24.11 -7.98 4.82
N LYS A 108 -25.37 -8.37 4.59
CA LYS A 108 -25.95 -8.49 3.24
C LYS A 108 -25.96 -7.19 2.45
N ALA A 109 -25.92 -6.04 3.12
CA ALA A 109 -25.97 -4.72 2.50
C ALA A 109 -24.78 -3.84 2.89
N ASP A 110 -23.70 -4.42 3.40
CA ASP A 110 -22.48 -3.67 3.73
C ASP A 110 -21.65 -3.45 2.47
N ILE A 111 -21.64 -2.19 2.01
CA ILE A 111 -21.03 -1.79 0.74
C ILE A 111 -19.50 -1.92 0.73
N VAL A 112 -18.84 -2.04 1.90
CA VAL A 112 -17.39 -2.29 1.92
C VAL A 112 -17.07 -3.61 1.22
N HIS A 113 -17.86 -4.67 1.50
CA HIS A 113 -17.62 -6.00 0.94
C HIS A 113 -18.58 -6.42 -0.15
N VAL A 114 -19.68 -5.68 -0.37
CA VAL A 114 -20.60 -5.95 -1.47
C VAL A 114 -20.26 -5.01 -2.62
N ILE A 115 -19.65 -5.56 -3.67
CA ILE A 115 -19.10 -4.82 -4.79
C ILE A 115 -19.85 -5.16 -6.10
N PRO A 116 -19.89 -4.26 -7.09
CA PRO A 116 -20.43 -4.60 -8.40
C PRO A 116 -19.40 -5.41 -9.20
N THR A 117 -19.82 -6.53 -9.76
CA THR A 117 -18.98 -7.34 -10.64
C THR A 117 -19.79 -7.93 -11.79
N ASP A 118 -19.11 -8.36 -12.84
CA ASP A 118 -19.72 -9.14 -13.90
C ASP A 118 -20.56 -10.31 -13.34
N ALA A 119 -21.84 -10.38 -13.71
CA ALA A 119 -22.78 -11.33 -13.15
C ALA A 119 -22.43 -12.79 -13.52
N TYR A 120 -21.86 -13.02 -14.71
CA TYR A 120 -21.44 -14.34 -15.13
C TYR A 120 -20.20 -14.82 -14.39
N VAL A 121 -19.19 -13.95 -14.25
CA VAL A 121 -17.95 -14.28 -13.52
C VAL A 121 -18.25 -14.47 -12.02
N ASN A 122 -19.11 -13.62 -11.44
CA ASN A 122 -19.60 -13.82 -10.07
C ASN A 122 -20.31 -15.19 -9.91
N ASN A 123 -21.11 -15.59 -10.88
CA ASN A 123 -21.76 -16.89 -10.85
C ASN A 123 -20.76 -18.06 -10.90
N ARG A 124 -19.65 -17.91 -11.67
CA ARG A 124 -18.54 -18.87 -11.69
C ARG A 124 -17.79 -18.93 -10.37
N ARG A 125 -17.63 -17.78 -9.70
CA ARG A 125 -17.08 -17.73 -8.35
C ARG A 125 -17.98 -18.45 -7.34
N GLY A 126 -19.27 -18.21 -7.37
CA GLY A 126 -20.22 -18.80 -6.44
C GLY A 126 -19.87 -18.55 -4.98
N SER A 127 -19.74 -19.60 -4.17
CA SER A 127 -19.32 -19.50 -2.76
C SER A 127 -17.90 -20.05 -2.52
N LEU A 128 -17.08 -20.12 -3.57
CA LEU A 128 -15.70 -20.58 -3.44
C LEU A 128 -14.89 -19.61 -2.58
N PRO A 129 -13.95 -20.09 -1.76
CA PRO A 129 -12.99 -19.23 -1.10
C PRO A 129 -12.07 -18.58 -2.14
N PHE A 130 -11.51 -17.43 -1.78
CA PHE A 130 -10.39 -16.88 -2.53
C PHE A 130 -9.13 -17.72 -2.32
N GLY A 131 -8.31 -17.80 -3.36
CA GLY A 131 -7.05 -18.53 -3.35
C GLY A 131 -6.33 -18.38 -4.69
N GLU A 132 -5.30 -19.15 -4.92
CA GLU A 132 -4.50 -19.15 -6.14
C GLU A 132 -4.54 -20.50 -6.82
N THR A 133 -4.55 -20.52 -8.15
CA THR A 133 -4.58 -21.75 -8.95
C THR A 133 -3.57 -21.71 -10.10
N LYS A 134 -2.83 -22.82 -10.28
CA LYS A 134 -1.92 -23.00 -11.43
C LYS A 134 -2.59 -23.71 -12.60
N ASN A 135 -3.67 -24.47 -12.34
CA ASN A 135 -4.37 -25.26 -13.32
C ASN A 135 -5.86 -24.88 -13.32
N PRO A 136 -6.23 -23.70 -13.84
CA PRO A 136 -7.61 -23.25 -13.80
C PRO A 136 -8.50 -24.14 -14.69
N THR A 137 -9.68 -24.47 -14.19
CA THR A 137 -10.77 -25.12 -14.95
C THR A 137 -11.70 -24.12 -15.61
N TYR A 138 -11.62 -22.83 -15.18
CA TYR A 138 -12.29 -21.69 -15.78
C TYR A 138 -11.38 -20.46 -15.70
N THR A 139 -11.41 -19.64 -16.74
CA THR A 139 -10.81 -18.31 -16.77
C THR A 139 -11.81 -17.33 -17.35
N SER A 140 -11.89 -16.12 -16.78
CA SER A 140 -12.59 -15.00 -17.40
C SER A 140 -11.80 -14.47 -18.61
N ASN A 141 -12.41 -13.57 -19.38
CA ASN A 141 -11.79 -13.01 -20.57
C ASN A 141 -10.36 -12.51 -20.28
N LYS A 142 -9.45 -12.81 -21.19
CA LYS A 142 -8.00 -12.50 -21.09
C LYS A 142 -7.31 -13.15 -19.86
N GLY A 143 -7.89 -14.17 -19.26
CA GLY A 143 -7.32 -14.84 -18.09
C GLY A 143 -7.37 -14.01 -16.81
N PHE A 144 -8.27 -13.02 -16.72
CA PHE A 144 -8.28 -12.02 -15.66
C PHE A 144 -8.59 -12.61 -14.28
N SER A 145 -9.70 -13.37 -14.17
CA SER A 145 -10.05 -14.14 -12.98
C SER A 145 -10.07 -15.62 -13.30
N LYS A 146 -9.83 -16.49 -12.31
CA LYS A 146 -9.69 -17.92 -12.53
C LYS A 146 -10.44 -18.73 -11.47
N VAL A 147 -10.90 -19.94 -11.84
CA VAL A 147 -11.40 -20.96 -10.90
C VAL A 147 -10.61 -22.23 -11.15
N GLY A 148 -10.18 -22.90 -10.09
CA GLY A 148 -9.46 -24.16 -10.22
C GLY A 148 -9.02 -24.75 -8.88
N PRO A 149 -8.33 -25.90 -8.91
CA PRO A 149 -7.71 -26.48 -7.72
C PRO A 149 -6.70 -25.49 -7.12
N SER A 150 -6.75 -25.34 -5.79
CA SER A 150 -5.85 -24.44 -5.08
C SER A 150 -4.40 -24.90 -5.18
N CYS A 151 -3.51 -23.94 -5.43
CA CYS A 151 -2.08 -24.06 -5.16
C CYS A 151 -1.64 -23.19 -3.97
N THR A 152 -2.59 -22.58 -3.26
CA THR A 152 -2.31 -21.83 -2.04
C THR A 152 -1.85 -22.78 -0.95
N GLU A 153 -0.71 -22.49 -0.33
CA GLU A 153 -0.16 -23.31 0.74
C GLU A 153 -1.16 -23.46 1.90
N GLY A 154 -1.38 -24.70 2.33
CA GLY A 154 -2.29 -25.02 3.43
C GLY A 154 -3.75 -25.22 3.03
N TYR A 155 -4.09 -25.18 1.72
CA TYR A 155 -5.43 -25.48 1.22
C TYR A 155 -5.39 -26.20 -0.15
N SER A 156 -6.17 -27.24 -0.30
CA SER A 156 -6.22 -28.10 -1.52
C SER A 156 -7.57 -28.12 -2.23
N GLY A 157 -8.58 -27.38 -1.76
CA GLY A 157 -9.91 -27.33 -2.39
C GLY A 157 -9.93 -26.45 -3.64
N THR A 158 -11.11 -26.32 -4.25
CA THR A 158 -11.32 -25.39 -5.36
C THR A 158 -11.38 -23.95 -4.84
N VAL A 159 -10.75 -23.02 -5.56
CA VAL A 159 -10.68 -21.59 -5.24
C VAL A 159 -11.09 -20.74 -6.42
N PHE A 160 -11.46 -19.50 -6.12
CA PHE A 160 -11.51 -18.41 -7.09
C PHE A 160 -10.27 -17.53 -6.88
N GLU A 161 -9.49 -17.33 -7.94
CA GLU A 161 -8.35 -16.42 -7.96
C GLU A 161 -8.73 -15.12 -8.67
N PRO A 162 -8.79 -14.00 -7.95
CA PRO A 162 -8.96 -12.69 -8.57
C PRO A 162 -7.69 -12.26 -9.29
N ASN A 163 -7.78 -11.23 -10.13
CA ASN A 163 -6.61 -10.63 -10.75
C ASN A 163 -5.68 -10.03 -9.71
N ASP A 164 -4.37 -10.06 -9.99
CA ASP A 164 -3.33 -9.56 -9.08
C ASP A 164 -3.53 -8.08 -8.69
N GLU A 165 -4.10 -7.27 -9.61
CA GLU A 165 -4.45 -5.85 -9.40
C GLU A 165 -5.43 -5.61 -8.24
N TYR A 166 -6.21 -6.65 -7.84
CA TYR A 166 -7.25 -6.53 -6.82
C TYR A 166 -7.09 -7.49 -5.64
N LYS A 167 -6.00 -8.24 -5.60
CA LYS A 167 -5.73 -9.18 -4.48
C LYS A 167 -5.62 -8.45 -3.14
N GLY A 168 -4.94 -7.30 -3.14
CA GLY A 168 -4.82 -6.46 -1.95
C GLY A 168 -6.12 -5.81 -1.53
N ASP A 169 -6.90 -5.27 -2.50
CA ASP A 169 -8.26 -4.75 -2.26
C ASP A 169 -9.12 -5.77 -1.51
N LEU A 170 -9.16 -7.00 -2.03
CA LEU A 170 -9.97 -8.07 -1.47
C LEU A 170 -9.43 -8.56 -0.11
N ALA A 171 -8.11 -8.57 0.08
CA ALA A 171 -7.50 -8.87 1.37
C ALA A 171 -7.92 -7.85 2.43
N ARG A 172 -7.84 -6.55 2.13
CA ARG A 172 -8.27 -5.48 3.04
C ARG A 172 -9.76 -5.50 3.33
N ILE A 173 -10.59 -5.94 2.37
CA ILE A 173 -12.02 -6.19 2.60
C ILE A 173 -12.22 -7.36 3.56
N TYR A 174 -11.46 -8.46 3.43
CA TYR A 174 -11.54 -9.58 4.37
C TYR A 174 -11.12 -9.17 5.79
N PHE A 175 -10.04 -8.42 5.95
CA PHE A 175 -9.63 -7.89 7.25
C PHE A 175 -10.69 -6.96 7.85
N TYR A 176 -11.32 -6.12 7.04
CA TYR A 176 -12.46 -5.32 7.46
C TYR A 176 -13.61 -6.19 7.97
N MET A 177 -14.02 -7.21 7.22
CA MET A 177 -15.13 -8.08 7.61
C MET A 177 -14.84 -8.84 8.91
N ALA A 178 -13.61 -9.31 9.11
CA ALA A 178 -13.20 -9.93 10.38
C ALA A 178 -13.24 -8.96 11.55
N THR A 179 -13.03 -7.67 11.29
CA THR A 179 -13.01 -6.62 12.31
C THR A 179 -14.39 -6.05 12.56
N CYS A 180 -15.11 -5.62 11.53
CA CYS A 180 -16.44 -5.01 11.63
C CYS A 180 -17.48 -5.97 12.22
N TYR A 181 -17.30 -7.28 12.04
CA TYR A 181 -18.20 -8.33 12.51
C TYR A 181 -17.50 -9.29 13.48
N GLU A 182 -16.65 -8.73 14.35
CA GLU A 182 -15.90 -9.49 15.35
C GLU A 182 -16.80 -10.35 16.24
N ASP A 183 -17.97 -9.83 16.59
CA ASP A 183 -18.96 -10.48 17.44
C ASP A 183 -19.73 -11.62 16.75
N ARG A 184 -19.62 -11.76 15.43
CA ARG A 184 -20.43 -12.67 14.60
C ARG A 184 -19.62 -13.64 13.77
N ILE A 185 -18.43 -13.24 13.29
CA ILE A 185 -17.66 -14.02 12.31
C ILE A 185 -17.35 -15.45 12.77
N GLY A 186 -17.12 -15.65 14.07
CA GLY A 186 -16.87 -16.98 14.61
C GLY A 186 -18.02 -17.97 14.44
N SER A 187 -19.24 -17.49 14.22
CA SER A 187 -20.42 -18.32 13.97
C SER A 187 -20.70 -18.65 12.49
N TRP A 188 -19.92 -18.09 11.57
CA TRP A 188 -20.09 -18.31 10.12
C TRP A 188 -19.46 -19.64 9.73
N THR A 189 -20.27 -20.71 9.69
CA THR A 189 -19.77 -22.08 9.48
C THR A 189 -20.44 -22.81 8.32
N LYS A 190 -21.34 -22.15 7.56
CA LYS A 190 -22.10 -22.79 6.49
C LYS A 190 -21.29 -22.94 5.19
N GLY A 191 -21.49 -24.08 4.53
CA GLY A 191 -20.85 -24.38 3.25
C GLY A 191 -19.33 -24.36 3.33
N THR A 192 -18.68 -23.63 2.41
CA THR A 192 -17.22 -23.49 2.36
C THR A 192 -16.66 -22.55 3.43
N ALA A 193 -17.48 -21.89 4.24
CA ALA A 193 -17.02 -21.02 5.33
C ALA A 193 -16.07 -21.75 6.29
N ASN A 194 -16.35 -23.02 6.62
CA ASN A 194 -15.52 -23.81 7.53
C ASN A 194 -14.10 -24.09 7.02
N THR A 195 -13.81 -23.84 5.75
CA THR A 195 -12.46 -23.93 5.18
C THR A 195 -11.67 -22.64 5.33
N VAL A 196 -12.35 -21.52 5.59
CA VAL A 196 -11.80 -20.15 5.68
C VAL A 196 -11.86 -19.60 7.10
N ILE A 197 -13.03 -19.73 7.76
CA ILE A 197 -13.29 -19.18 9.10
C ILE A 197 -12.74 -20.14 10.16
N ALA A 198 -12.08 -19.57 11.18
CA ALA A 198 -11.47 -20.33 12.28
C ALA A 198 -12.46 -20.70 13.39
N GLY A 199 -13.72 -20.23 13.34
CA GLY A 199 -14.73 -20.49 14.38
C GLY A 199 -14.57 -19.66 15.64
N ASN A 200 -13.85 -18.55 15.58
CA ASN A 200 -13.58 -17.66 16.70
C ASN A 200 -13.55 -16.19 16.23
N LYS A 201 -13.53 -15.26 17.20
CA LYS A 201 -13.44 -13.83 16.92
C LYS A 201 -12.03 -13.35 16.58
N TYR A 202 -10.99 -14.09 17.00
CA TYR A 202 -9.59 -13.85 16.74
C TYR A 202 -8.82 -15.19 16.79
N PRO A 203 -8.03 -15.50 15.76
CA PRO A 203 -7.68 -14.70 14.59
C PRO A 203 -8.78 -14.56 13.52
N ALA A 204 -9.96 -15.10 13.69
CA ALA A 204 -11.13 -15.11 12.82
C ALA A 204 -10.98 -16.02 11.58
N TYR A 205 -9.87 -15.97 10.90
CA TYR A 205 -9.54 -16.79 9.74
C TYR A 205 -8.55 -17.91 10.07
N LYS A 206 -8.56 -18.96 9.27
CA LYS A 206 -7.57 -20.06 9.35
C LYS A 206 -6.18 -19.57 8.96
N PRO A 207 -5.09 -20.22 9.43
CA PRO A 207 -3.71 -19.76 9.19
C PRO A 207 -3.37 -19.58 7.72
N TRP A 208 -3.81 -20.49 6.83
CA TRP A 208 -3.54 -20.39 5.41
C TRP A 208 -4.15 -19.13 4.78
N VAL A 209 -5.36 -18.74 5.24
CA VAL A 209 -6.06 -17.54 4.76
C VAL A 209 -5.29 -16.29 5.21
N ILE A 210 -4.93 -16.22 6.50
CA ILE A 210 -4.17 -15.07 7.04
C ILE A 210 -2.86 -14.91 6.28
N LYS A 211 -2.08 -15.99 6.12
CA LYS A 211 -0.81 -15.97 5.39
C LYS A 211 -0.99 -15.42 3.95
N MET A 212 -2.00 -15.91 3.24
CA MET A 212 -2.32 -15.46 1.89
C MET A 212 -2.74 -13.98 1.86
N LEU A 213 -3.67 -13.57 2.73
CA LEU A 213 -4.19 -12.20 2.74
C LEU A 213 -3.11 -11.18 3.13
N LEU A 214 -2.23 -11.48 4.10
CA LEU A 214 -1.10 -10.62 4.47
C LEU A 214 -0.13 -10.44 3.29
N ARG A 215 0.13 -11.51 2.55
CA ARG A 215 0.96 -11.46 1.34
C ARG A 215 0.28 -10.63 0.25
N TRP A 216 -0.99 -10.86 -0.04
CA TRP A 216 -1.75 -10.12 -1.04
C TRP A 216 -1.81 -8.62 -0.73
N ALA A 217 -2.07 -8.25 0.54
CA ALA A 217 -2.09 -6.85 0.96
C ALA A 217 -0.73 -6.16 0.78
N LYS A 218 0.38 -6.91 0.88
CA LYS A 218 1.74 -6.41 0.65
C LYS A 218 2.06 -6.31 -0.85
N GLU A 219 1.66 -7.30 -1.65
CA GLU A 219 1.94 -7.39 -3.09
C GLU A 219 1.11 -6.38 -3.90
N ASP A 220 -0.10 -6.09 -3.44
CA ASP A 220 -1.02 -5.09 -4.02
C ASP A 220 -1.35 -4.03 -2.95
N PRO A 221 -0.51 -2.97 -2.84
CA PRO A 221 -0.68 -1.90 -1.87
C PRO A 221 -1.93 -1.06 -2.11
N VAL A 222 -2.37 -0.33 -1.07
CA VAL A 222 -3.54 0.55 -1.16
C VAL A 222 -3.42 1.53 -2.33
N SER A 223 -4.38 1.48 -3.22
CA SER A 223 -4.50 2.33 -4.40
C SER A 223 -5.32 3.60 -4.12
N GLN A 224 -5.18 4.61 -4.99
CA GLN A 224 -6.04 5.80 -4.92
C GLN A 224 -7.52 5.45 -5.11
N LYS A 225 -7.83 4.46 -5.95
CA LYS A 225 -9.20 3.93 -6.12
C LYS A 225 -9.79 3.46 -4.79
N GLU A 226 -9.01 2.74 -3.96
CA GLU A 226 -9.49 2.28 -2.65
C GLU A 226 -9.71 3.44 -1.69
N ILE A 227 -8.82 4.43 -1.67
CA ILE A 227 -8.97 5.65 -0.85
C ILE A 227 -10.24 6.41 -1.23
N ASP A 228 -10.44 6.64 -2.53
CA ASP A 228 -11.61 7.34 -3.05
C ASP A 228 -12.90 6.55 -2.74
N ARG A 229 -12.86 5.23 -2.94
CA ARG A 229 -13.96 4.33 -2.59
C ARG A 229 -14.28 4.38 -1.10
N ASN A 230 -13.27 4.30 -0.23
CA ASN A 230 -13.44 4.33 1.23
C ASN A 230 -14.06 5.67 1.69
N ASN A 231 -13.63 6.79 1.09
CA ASN A 231 -14.22 8.11 1.32
C ASN A 231 -15.70 8.19 0.87
N ALA A 232 -16.03 7.58 -0.27
CA ALA A 232 -17.40 7.52 -0.78
C ALA A 232 -18.28 6.58 0.05
N VAL A 233 -17.75 5.43 0.50
CA VAL A 233 -18.42 4.51 1.43
C VAL A 233 -18.79 5.23 2.73
N TYR A 234 -17.90 6.03 3.29
CA TYR A 234 -18.21 6.81 4.49
C TYR A 234 -19.40 7.76 4.30
N LYS A 235 -19.54 8.34 3.11
CA LYS A 235 -20.72 9.19 2.81
C LYS A 235 -22.02 8.39 2.80
N CYS A 236 -22.01 7.17 2.28
CA CYS A 236 -23.18 6.29 2.21
C CYS A 236 -23.49 5.61 3.56
N GLN A 237 -22.50 4.93 4.15
CA GLN A 237 -22.68 3.94 5.21
C GLN A 237 -22.20 4.42 6.58
N LYS A 238 -21.45 5.53 6.65
CA LYS A 238 -20.97 6.19 7.87
C LYS A 238 -19.88 5.43 8.63
N ASN A 239 -19.27 4.42 8.01
CA ASN A 239 -18.04 3.81 8.51
C ASN A 239 -16.99 3.70 7.40
N ARG A 240 -15.81 3.24 7.74
CA ARG A 240 -14.63 3.18 6.88
C ARG A 240 -13.92 1.85 7.04
N ASN A 241 -13.17 1.45 6.01
CA ASN A 241 -12.23 0.35 6.12
C ASN A 241 -10.89 0.88 6.68
N PRO A 242 -10.51 0.54 7.93
CA PRO A 242 -9.27 1.02 8.54
C PRO A 242 -8.01 0.54 7.84
N TYR A 243 -8.07 -0.61 7.16
CA TYR A 243 -6.94 -1.19 6.43
C TYR A 243 -6.64 -0.47 5.10
N VAL A 244 -7.56 0.37 4.64
CA VAL A 244 -7.35 1.33 3.55
C VAL A 244 -6.80 2.65 4.09
N ASP A 245 -7.33 3.13 5.21
CA ASP A 245 -6.88 4.40 5.81
C ASP A 245 -5.45 4.30 6.37
N TYR A 246 -5.07 3.12 6.89
CA TYR A 246 -3.74 2.83 7.44
C TYR A 246 -3.11 1.64 6.70
N PRO A 247 -2.46 1.84 5.56
CA PRO A 247 -1.81 0.77 4.81
C PRO A 247 -0.82 -0.02 5.67
N GLY A 248 -0.96 -1.34 5.70
CA GLY A 248 -0.14 -2.20 6.57
C GLY A 248 -0.69 -2.42 7.99
N LEU A 249 -1.88 -1.87 8.33
CA LEU A 249 -2.51 -2.04 9.65
C LEU A 249 -2.81 -3.52 9.96
N GLU A 250 -3.01 -4.36 8.96
CA GLU A 250 -3.19 -5.80 9.12
C GLU A 250 -1.98 -6.48 9.77
N GLN A 251 -0.77 -5.91 9.61
CA GLN A 251 0.44 -6.40 10.28
C GLN A 251 0.38 -6.18 11.81
N TYR A 252 -0.27 -5.11 12.26
CA TYR A 252 -0.48 -4.81 13.68
C TYR A 252 -1.53 -5.68 14.33
N VAL A 253 -2.39 -6.32 13.52
CA VAL A 253 -3.46 -7.20 14.02
C VAL A 253 -3.11 -8.67 13.87
N TRP A 254 -2.55 -9.10 12.72
CA TRP A 254 -2.30 -10.53 12.40
C TRP A 254 -0.89 -10.85 11.94
N GLY A 255 -0.04 -9.84 11.71
CA GLY A 255 1.30 -10.01 11.15
C GLY A 255 2.41 -9.77 12.16
N ASP A 256 3.56 -9.36 11.66
CA ASP A 256 4.82 -9.22 12.42
C ASP A 256 4.84 -8.03 13.39
N LYS A 257 3.88 -7.08 13.28
CA LYS A 257 3.75 -5.92 14.16
C LYS A 257 2.68 -6.06 15.24
N MET A 258 2.23 -7.29 15.56
CA MET A 258 1.19 -7.51 16.58
C MET A 258 1.56 -7.00 17.99
N ASN A 259 2.83 -6.82 18.29
CA ASN A 259 3.33 -6.28 19.54
C ASN A 259 3.56 -4.76 19.51
N VAL A 260 3.42 -4.11 18.36
CA VAL A 260 3.58 -2.66 18.19
C VAL A 260 2.26 -1.96 18.48
N ALA A 261 2.30 -0.89 19.26
CA ALA A 261 1.13 -0.10 19.55
C ALA A 261 0.71 0.75 18.35
N PHE A 262 -0.57 0.78 18.05
CA PHE A 262 -1.13 1.64 17.01
C PHE A 262 -1.21 3.10 17.47
N SER A 263 -0.96 4.06 16.58
CA SER A 263 -1.23 5.48 16.77
C SER A 263 -2.02 6.02 15.57
N TYR A 264 -3.14 6.66 15.83
CA TYR A 264 -4.01 7.15 14.75
C TYR A 264 -3.44 8.38 14.02
N ASP A 265 -2.65 9.16 14.71
CA ASP A 265 -2.06 10.44 14.24
C ASP A 265 -0.56 10.35 13.94
N ASN A 266 0.09 9.30 14.44
CA ASN A 266 1.51 9.06 14.28
C ASN A 266 1.81 7.66 13.67
N TYR A 267 0.93 7.19 12.80
CA TYR A 267 1.06 5.89 12.17
C TYR A 267 2.30 5.82 11.26
N GLY A 268 3.14 4.81 11.51
CA GLY A 268 4.38 4.59 10.74
C GLY A 268 5.60 5.38 11.21
N SER A 269 5.48 6.24 12.23
CA SER A 269 6.60 7.00 12.80
C SER A 269 7.08 6.46 14.15
N VAL A 270 6.47 5.40 14.67
CA VAL A 270 6.93 4.75 15.91
C VAL A 270 7.88 3.63 15.53
N ASP A 271 9.16 3.93 15.52
CA ASP A 271 10.18 2.93 15.80
C ASP A 271 9.89 2.37 17.20
N PRO A 272 9.81 1.05 17.40
CA PRO A 272 9.60 0.52 18.73
C PRO A 272 10.80 0.96 19.59
N THR A 273 10.59 1.90 20.50
CA THR A 273 11.55 2.07 21.60
C THR A 273 11.74 0.69 22.21
N PRO A 274 12.96 0.19 22.36
CA PRO A 274 13.22 -1.06 23.05
C PRO A 274 12.49 -0.98 24.40
N ASN A 275 11.63 -1.96 24.67
CA ASN A 275 11.07 -2.14 25.98
C ASN A 275 12.27 -2.19 26.94
N PRO A 276 12.36 -1.36 28.00
CA PRO A 276 13.45 -1.49 28.94
C PRO A 276 13.47 -2.94 29.42
N ASP A 277 14.65 -3.52 29.30
CA ASP A 277 14.95 -4.89 29.72
C ASP A 277 14.34 -5.14 31.11
N PRO A 278 13.66 -6.26 31.35
CA PRO A 278 13.11 -6.53 32.65
C PRO A 278 14.20 -6.41 33.70
N THR A 279 13.93 -5.67 34.75
CA THR A 279 14.83 -5.53 35.92
C THR A 279 15.45 -6.88 36.28
N PRO A 280 16.76 -6.93 36.51
CA PRO A 280 17.43 -8.19 36.86
C PRO A 280 16.75 -8.84 38.07
N ASP A 281 16.54 -10.15 37.95
CA ASP A 281 16.08 -11.01 39.05
C ASP A 281 17.05 -10.88 40.25
N PRO A 282 16.56 -10.58 41.46
CA PRO A 282 17.42 -10.43 42.64
C PRO A 282 17.99 -11.72 43.17
N ASN A 283 17.91 -12.84 42.45
CA ASN A 283 18.45 -14.10 42.91
C ASN A 283 19.72 -14.48 42.11
N PRO A 284 20.93 -14.32 42.68
CA PRO A 284 22.18 -14.68 41.98
C PRO A 284 22.31 -16.19 41.86
N ASP A 285 22.55 -16.62 40.62
CA ASP A 285 22.88 -18.01 40.26
C ASP A 285 24.19 -18.49 40.96
N PRO A 286 24.29 -19.74 41.37
CA PRO A 286 25.43 -20.22 42.14
C PRO A 286 26.69 -20.39 41.30
N THR A 287 27.77 -19.86 41.85
CA THR A 287 29.22 -20.07 41.61
C THR A 287 29.71 -20.73 40.31
N PRO A 288 30.74 -20.11 39.65
CA PRO A 288 31.38 -20.64 38.45
C PRO A 288 32.16 -21.94 38.71
N ASP A 289 32.14 -22.83 37.72
CA ASP A 289 32.90 -24.06 37.61
C ASP A 289 34.43 -23.76 37.54
N PRO A 290 35.29 -24.43 38.37
CA PRO A 290 36.73 -24.17 38.44
C PRO A 290 37.53 -24.95 37.40
N ASN A 291 37.11 -25.19 36.18
CA ASN A 291 37.93 -25.90 35.20
C ASN A 291 38.37 -24.94 34.05
N PRO A 292 39.66 -24.56 34.00
CA PRO A 292 40.17 -23.70 32.93
C PRO A 292 40.33 -24.47 31.62
N ASP A 293 39.85 -23.84 30.56
CA ASP A 293 39.94 -24.26 29.16
C ASP A 293 41.40 -24.38 28.69
N PRO A 294 41.74 -25.35 27.83
CA PRO A 294 43.12 -25.57 27.39
C PRO A 294 43.62 -24.47 26.44
N THR A 295 44.91 -24.22 26.57
CA THR A 295 45.79 -23.27 25.87
C THR A 295 45.53 -23.10 24.36
N PRO A 296 45.73 -21.86 23.81
CA PRO A 296 45.58 -21.56 22.38
C PRO A 296 46.59 -22.29 21.49
N ASP A 297 46.12 -22.73 20.33
CA ASP A 297 46.91 -23.32 19.24
C ASP A 297 47.85 -22.26 18.61
N PRO A 298 49.12 -22.54 18.42
CA PRO A 298 50.11 -21.61 17.87
C PRO A 298 50.23 -21.61 16.35
N ASN A 299 49.14 -21.85 15.60
CA ASN A 299 49.24 -21.82 14.15
C ASN A 299 48.66 -20.49 13.58
N PRO A 300 49.47 -19.64 12.92
CA PRO A 300 49.00 -18.39 12.39
C PRO A 300 48.10 -18.63 11.18
N ASP A 301 46.93 -17.96 11.22
CA ASP A 301 45.90 -17.90 10.21
C ASP A 301 46.47 -17.46 8.82
N PRO A 302 46.05 -18.06 7.71
CA PRO A 302 46.50 -17.67 6.37
C PRO A 302 46.03 -16.27 6.00
N THR A 303 46.87 -15.57 5.26
CA THR A 303 46.73 -14.24 4.69
C THR A 303 45.32 -13.85 4.27
N PRO A 304 44.92 -12.56 4.45
CA PRO A 304 43.62 -12.07 4.07
C PRO A 304 43.31 -12.25 2.57
N ASP A 305 42.10 -12.73 2.28
CA ASP A 305 41.54 -12.80 0.95
C ASP A 305 41.46 -11.37 0.35
N PRO A 306 41.97 -11.13 -0.88
CA PRO A 306 41.94 -9.80 -1.50
C PRO A 306 40.57 -9.37 -2.03
N ASN A 307 39.49 -10.10 -1.72
CA ASN A 307 38.16 -9.73 -2.14
C ASN A 307 37.19 -9.79 -0.93
N PRO A 308 37.03 -8.68 -0.17
CA PRO A 308 36.10 -8.68 0.94
C PRO A 308 34.68 -8.87 0.43
N ASP A 309 33.97 -9.82 1.03
CA ASP A 309 32.54 -9.99 0.84
C ASP A 309 31.82 -8.64 1.02
N PRO A 310 30.84 -8.30 0.17
CA PRO A 310 30.14 -7.03 0.31
C PRO A 310 29.43 -6.97 1.66
N VAL A 311 29.81 -5.97 2.46
CA VAL A 311 29.15 -5.66 3.72
C VAL A 311 27.65 -5.49 3.45
N PRO A 312 26.75 -6.10 4.24
CA PRO A 312 25.31 -5.92 4.07
C PRO A 312 24.96 -4.42 4.16
N VAL A 313 24.51 -3.83 3.07
CA VAL A 313 24.07 -2.43 3.04
C VAL A 313 22.63 -2.44 3.55
N ASN A 314 22.42 -1.99 4.77
CA ASN A 314 21.08 -1.68 5.26
C ASN A 314 20.54 -0.49 4.47
N GLY A 315 19.44 -0.69 3.73
CA GLY A 315 18.83 0.37 2.93
C GLY A 315 17.73 -0.15 2.02
N VAL A 316 16.96 0.76 1.46
CA VAL A 316 15.90 0.45 0.50
C VAL A 316 16.49 0.37 -0.90
N THR A 317 16.11 -0.66 -1.65
CA THR A 317 16.56 -0.86 -3.03
C THR A 317 15.62 -0.19 -4.03
N PHE A 318 16.21 0.52 -5.00
CA PHE A 318 15.52 1.14 -6.13
C PHE A 318 16.15 0.68 -7.44
N ASN A 319 15.31 0.39 -8.44
CA ASN A 319 15.75 0.00 -9.79
C ASN A 319 15.44 1.12 -10.79
N LYS A 320 16.32 1.35 -11.74
CA LYS A 320 16.15 2.33 -12.81
C LYS A 320 14.90 2.04 -13.64
N VAL A 321 14.20 3.08 -14.04
CA VAL A 321 13.03 3.05 -14.93
C VAL A 321 13.44 3.65 -16.26
N GLY A 322 13.28 2.89 -17.35
CA GLY A 322 13.71 3.29 -18.70
C GLY A 322 12.58 3.79 -19.59
N SER A 323 11.31 3.62 -19.21
CA SER A 323 10.16 4.00 -20.03
C SER A 323 8.95 4.42 -19.20
N ASP A 324 8.01 5.10 -19.84
CA ASP A 324 6.73 5.48 -19.23
C ASP A 324 5.81 4.26 -18.95
N ASN A 325 6.01 3.14 -19.65
CA ASN A 325 5.28 1.90 -19.37
C ASN A 325 5.69 1.23 -18.07
N ASP A 326 6.87 1.57 -17.53
CA ASP A 326 7.39 1.04 -16.26
C ASP A 326 6.93 1.86 -15.05
N LEU A 327 6.29 3.02 -15.31
CA LEU A 327 5.74 3.86 -14.24
C LEU A 327 4.49 3.21 -13.64
N THR A 328 4.52 3.03 -12.33
CA THR A 328 3.41 2.47 -11.56
C THR A 328 3.02 3.44 -10.45
N THR A 329 1.79 3.92 -10.48
CA THR A 329 1.24 4.75 -9.39
C THR A 329 1.10 3.91 -8.12
N GLY A 330 1.14 4.58 -6.95
CA GLY A 330 1.16 3.88 -5.67
C GLY A 330 2.53 3.30 -5.27
N THR A 331 3.57 3.53 -6.07
CA THR A 331 4.95 3.10 -5.81
C THR A 331 5.86 4.31 -5.56
N TYR A 332 6.90 4.13 -4.76
CA TYR A 332 7.87 5.17 -4.46
C TYR A 332 8.98 5.25 -5.50
N TYR A 333 9.44 6.48 -5.76
CA TYR A 333 10.51 6.79 -6.71
C TYR A 333 11.54 7.74 -6.11
N LEU A 334 12.79 7.58 -6.53
CA LEU A 334 13.82 8.61 -6.41
C LEU A 334 13.92 9.36 -7.73
N ILE A 335 14.20 10.68 -7.66
CA ILE A 335 14.56 11.53 -8.79
C ILE A 335 16.07 11.74 -8.68
N VAL A 336 16.83 11.26 -9.65
CA VAL A 336 18.29 11.07 -9.55
C VAL A 336 19.00 11.73 -10.71
N TYR A 337 20.09 12.44 -10.45
CA TYR A 337 21.10 12.79 -11.43
C TYR A 337 22.17 11.69 -11.47
N GLU A 338 22.44 11.16 -12.65
CA GLU A 338 23.42 10.10 -12.89
C GLU A 338 24.76 10.76 -13.34
N GLY A 339 25.65 10.98 -12.39
CA GLY A 339 26.95 11.64 -12.61
C GLY A 339 28.15 10.71 -12.40
N GLY A 340 27.98 9.39 -12.53
CA GLY A 340 29.02 8.43 -12.18
C GLY A 340 29.29 8.44 -10.68
N GLU A 341 30.52 8.65 -10.28
CA GLU A 341 30.91 8.75 -8.85
C GLU A 341 30.24 9.93 -8.12
N SER A 342 29.74 10.94 -8.86
CA SER A 342 29.04 12.12 -8.34
C SER A 342 27.51 12.03 -8.49
N SER A 343 26.94 10.84 -8.55
CA SER A 343 25.49 10.63 -8.66
C SER A 343 24.78 11.12 -7.39
N THR A 344 23.66 11.82 -7.57
CA THR A 344 22.89 12.39 -6.46
C THR A 344 21.40 12.24 -6.67
N ALA A 345 20.66 12.04 -5.59
CA ALA A 345 19.21 12.03 -5.58
C ALA A 345 18.64 13.30 -4.95
N LEU A 346 17.43 13.68 -5.37
CA LEU A 346 16.67 14.79 -4.84
C LEU A 346 16.37 14.53 -3.34
N ALA A 347 16.66 15.53 -2.49
CA ALA A 347 16.55 15.43 -1.05
C ALA A 347 15.61 16.50 -0.46
N ALA A 348 15.84 16.94 0.77
CA ALA A 348 14.98 17.85 1.51
C ALA A 348 14.78 19.20 0.81
N GLN A 349 13.69 19.90 1.15
CA GLN A 349 13.43 21.28 0.71
C GLN A 349 14.49 22.22 1.28
N ASN A 350 14.99 23.12 0.45
CA ASN A 350 15.94 24.17 0.82
C ASN A 350 15.53 25.49 0.16
N GLY A 351 14.73 26.28 0.87
CA GLY A 351 14.15 27.49 0.33
C GLY A 351 13.29 27.23 -0.92
N ASP A 352 13.67 27.82 -2.05
CA ASP A 352 12.94 27.69 -3.32
C ASP A 352 13.32 26.45 -4.14
N VAL A 353 14.24 25.62 -3.67
CA VAL A 353 14.82 24.49 -4.42
C VAL A 353 14.92 23.24 -3.55
N ARG A 354 15.31 22.11 -4.15
CA ARG A 354 15.56 20.87 -3.40
C ARG A 354 17.06 20.60 -3.32
N SER A 355 17.49 20.17 -2.15
CA SER A 355 18.87 19.75 -1.91
C SER A 355 19.20 18.47 -2.68
N ALA A 356 20.48 18.14 -2.79
CA ALA A 356 21.01 16.91 -3.37
C ALA A 356 21.64 16.04 -2.28
N SER A 357 21.42 14.73 -2.34
CA SER A 357 22.03 13.72 -1.49
C SER A 357 22.79 12.72 -2.35
N ALA A 358 24.05 12.42 -2.00
CA ALA A 358 24.86 11.47 -2.75
C ALA A 358 24.24 10.07 -2.72
N VAL A 359 24.30 9.37 -3.85
CA VAL A 359 23.89 7.97 -4.00
C VAL A 359 24.89 7.21 -4.85
N THR A 360 25.03 5.92 -4.58
CA THR A 360 25.84 5.01 -5.41
C THR A 360 24.92 4.21 -6.32
N ILE A 361 25.23 4.22 -7.62
CA ILE A 361 24.49 3.45 -8.63
C ILE A 361 25.36 2.24 -9.02
N THR A 362 24.81 1.03 -8.89
CA THR A 362 25.49 -0.21 -9.28
C THR A 362 24.49 -1.07 -10.08
N ASN A 363 24.81 -1.34 -11.34
CA ASN A 363 23.95 -2.13 -12.24
C ASN A 363 22.51 -1.63 -12.28
N ASP A 364 22.31 -0.31 -12.48
CA ASP A 364 21.01 0.37 -12.51
C ASP A 364 20.19 0.24 -11.22
N LYS A 365 20.88 0.02 -10.10
CA LYS A 365 20.29 -0.06 -8.75
C LYS A 365 20.91 0.94 -7.80
N ILE A 366 20.08 1.43 -6.90
CA ILE A 366 20.49 2.24 -5.74
C ILE A 366 20.01 1.52 -4.49
N VAL A 367 20.91 1.31 -3.52
CA VAL A 367 20.57 0.87 -2.17
C VAL A 367 20.95 2.00 -1.22
N THR A 368 19.96 2.58 -0.55
CA THR A 368 20.18 3.76 0.31
C THR A 368 19.08 3.89 1.35
N ASP A 369 19.43 4.50 2.48
CA ASP A 369 18.41 5.01 3.40
C ASP A 369 17.72 6.21 2.75
N VAL A 370 16.45 6.40 3.06
CA VAL A 370 15.63 7.49 2.53
C VAL A 370 14.89 8.22 3.65
N ASP A 371 14.45 9.44 3.36
CA ASP A 371 13.52 10.20 4.18
C ASP A 371 14.03 10.63 5.57
N THR A 372 15.32 10.46 5.83
CA THR A 372 16.00 10.99 7.01
C THR A 372 16.90 12.18 6.65
N ASP A 373 17.47 12.86 7.63
CA ASP A 373 18.33 14.02 7.41
C ASP A 373 19.55 13.68 6.56
N GLY A 374 19.80 14.49 5.54
CA GLY A 374 20.90 14.32 4.60
C GLY A 374 20.72 13.19 3.59
N LYS A 375 19.62 12.43 3.64
CA LYS A 375 19.34 11.31 2.73
C LYS A 375 18.37 11.72 1.61
N PRO A 376 18.30 10.94 0.51
CA PRO A 376 17.30 11.13 -0.54
C PRO A 376 15.87 11.18 -0.01
N ARG A 377 15.01 11.97 -0.66
CA ARG A 377 13.57 11.90 -0.50
C ARG A 377 12.99 10.95 -1.53
N GLN A 378 12.22 9.98 -1.09
CA GLN A 378 11.38 9.18 -1.97
C GLN A 378 10.01 9.83 -2.13
N PHE A 379 9.41 9.66 -3.31
CA PHE A 379 8.12 10.24 -3.64
C PHE A 379 7.15 9.17 -4.09
N LEU A 380 5.99 9.12 -3.47
CA LEU A 380 4.88 8.28 -3.94
C LEU A 380 4.32 8.86 -5.24
N LEU A 381 4.37 8.09 -6.30
CA LEU A 381 3.80 8.48 -7.59
C LEU A 381 2.29 8.31 -7.57
N GLY A 382 1.56 9.39 -7.81
CA GLY A 382 0.10 9.41 -7.95
C GLY A 382 -0.32 10.00 -9.29
N GLY A 383 -1.64 10.18 -9.48
CA GLY A 383 -2.18 10.75 -10.71
C GLY A 383 -2.24 9.74 -11.86
N SER A 384 -2.08 10.24 -13.10
CA SER A 384 -2.13 9.42 -14.31
C SER A 384 -1.19 9.97 -15.38
N LYS A 385 -0.97 9.22 -16.47
CA LYS A 385 -0.13 9.64 -17.61
C LYS A 385 -0.51 11.03 -18.08
N GLY A 386 0.48 11.91 -18.22
CA GLY A 386 0.33 13.32 -18.57
C GLY A 386 -0.02 14.24 -17.38
N ALA A 387 -0.31 13.71 -16.18
CA ALA A 387 -0.65 14.49 -14.99
C ALA A 387 -0.28 13.76 -13.68
N TYR A 388 0.92 13.23 -13.60
CA TYR A 388 1.43 12.57 -12.40
C TYR A 388 1.65 13.55 -11.24
N THR A 389 1.62 13.03 -10.01
CA THR A 389 1.98 13.75 -8.80
C THR A 389 3.08 13.01 -8.06
N PHE A 390 3.99 13.74 -7.40
CA PHE A 390 5.05 13.21 -6.56
C PHE A 390 4.83 13.65 -5.12
N TYR A 391 4.34 12.76 -4.27
CA TYR A 391 4.03 13.05 -2.87
C TYR A 391 5.15 12.58 -1.94
N SER A 392 5.67 13.48 -1.11
CA SER A 392 6.61 13.15 -0.02
C SER A 392 5.83 12.88 1.25
N THR A 393 5.94 11.66 1.78
CA THR A 393 5.27 11.27 3.04
C THR A 393 5.87 11.96 4.26
N VAL A 394 7.16 12.32 4.21
CA VAL A 394 7.85 13.04 5.27
C VAL A 394 7.50 14.53 5.26
N ASP A 395 7.60 15.17 4.08
CA ASP A 395 7.27 16.58 3.94
C ASP A 395 5.74 16.81 3.96
N LYS A 396 4.92 15.74 3.83
CA LYS A 396 3.44 15.75 3.76
C LYS A 396 2.90 16.68 2.66
N ASN A 397 3.63 16.78 1.55
CA ASN A 397 3.37 17.70 0.46
C ASN A 397 3.72 17.07 -0.89
N TYR A 398 3.12 17.61 -1.96
CA TYR A 398 3.42 17.28 -3.35
C TYR A 398 4.51 18.19 -3.89
N LEU A 399 5.45 17.66 -4.69
CA LEU A 399 6.36 18.48 -5.48
C LEU A 399 5.57 19.44 -6.37
N ALA A 400 5.95 20.71 -6.41
CA ALA A 400 5.25 21.74 -7.16
C ALA A 400 6.19 22.68 -7.90
N ALA A 401 5.82 23.03 -9.14
CA ALA A 401 6.39 24.16 -9.86
C ALA A 401 5.57 25.41 -9.57
N LEU A 402 6.14 26.38 -8.88
CA LEU A 402 5.42 27.60 -8.48
C LEU A 402 5.78 28.84 -9.29
N SER A 403 6.60 28.72 -10.34
CA SER A 403 6.99 29.85 -11.18
C SER A 403 7.31 29.41 -12.61
N GLY A 404 6.79 30.15 -13.56
CA GLY A 404 7.15 30.02 -14.98
C GLY A 404 8.43 30.77 -15.38
N SER A 405 8.93 31.68 -14.54
CA SER A 405 10.09 32.52 -14.85
C SER A 405 11.28 32.31 -13.93
N LYS A 406 11.13 31.64 -12.78
CA LYS A 406 12.18 31.39 -11.79
C LYS A 406 12.42 29.90 -11.59
N ASN A 407 13.65 29.53 -11.26
CA ASN A 407 14.05 28.14 -11.02
C ASN A 407 13.61 27.69 -9.62
N LYS A 408 12.31 27.42 -9.45
CA LYS A 408 11.71 27.04 -8.18
C LYS A 408 11.12 25.64 -8.25
N LEU A 409 11.51 24.77 -7.32
CA LEU A 409 10.91 23.46 -7.08
C LEU A 409 10.53 23.41 -5.61
N GLN A 410 9.29 23.68 -5.32
CA GLN A 410 8.73 23.80 -3.99
C GLN A 410 7.68 22.71 -3.74
N THR A 411 6.76 22.93 -2.82
CA THR A 411 5.71 21.99 -2.47
C THR A 411 4.34 22.66 -2.38
N THR A 412 3.29 21.85 -2.49
CA THR A 412 1.90 22.24 -2.22
C THR A 412 1.15 21.11 -1.52
N THR A 413 0.17 21.44 -0.69
CA THR A 413 -0.73 20.47 -0.07
C THR A 413 -1.86 20.02 -1.02
N ASP A 414 -2.09 20.77 -2.10
CA ASP A 414 -3.18 20.53 -3.05
C ASP A 414 -2.73 19.66 -4.21
N ALA A 415 -3.11 18.37 -4.18
CA ALA A 415 -2.89 17.42 -5.27
C ALA A 415 -3.65 17.78 -6.56
N GLY A 416 -4.75 18.54 -6.46
CA GLY A 416 -5.56 18.99 -7.58
C GLY A 416 -4.93 20.13 -8.36
N SER A 417 -4.04 20.89 -7.74
CA SER A 417 -3.36 22.05 -8.34
C SER A 417 -2.57 21.65 -9.58
N ALA A 418 -2.68 22.42 -10.66
CA ALA A 418 -1.84 22.29 -11.84
C ALA A 418 -0.35 22.37 -11.53
N ASN A 419 0.03 23.12 -10.48
CA ASN A 419 1.42 23.25 -10.00
C ASN A 419 2.00 21.92 -9.48
N ALA A 420 1.17 21.01 -8.96
CA ALA A 420 1.56 19.69 -8.48
C ALA A 420 1.55 18.61 -9.57
N LYS A 421 1.13 18.95 -10.79
CA LYS A 421 1.00 18.00 -11.90
C LYS A 421 2.23 18.02 -12.79
N TRP A 422 2.65 16.83 -13.18
CA TRP A 422 3.85 16.59 -13.99
C TRP A 422 3.54 15.65 -15.15
N ASP A 423 3.94 16.05 -16.35
CA ASP A 423 3.99 15.17 -17.50
C ASP A 423 5.36 14.49 -17.51
N VAL A 424 5.38 13.16 -17.41
CA VAL A 424 6.61 12.37 -17.37
C VAL A 424 6.76 11.61 -18.67
N THR A 425 7.81 11.91 -19.39
CA THR A 425 8.21 11.23 -20.62
C THR A 425 9.67 10.84 -20.53
N PHE A 426 10.14 9.98 -21.44
CA PHE A 426 11.54 9.54 -21.44
C PHE A 426 12.24 9.93 -22.75
N VAL A 427 13.49 10.35 -22.64
CA VAL A 427 14.39 10.61 -23.77
C VAL A 427 15.63 9.74 -23.56
N GLY A 428 15.71 8.62 -24.28
CA GLY A 428 16.62 7.54 -23.93
C GLY A 428 16.22 7.00 -22.54
N GLU A 429 17.18 6.86 -21.65
CA GLU A 429 16.96 6.38 -20.28
C GLU A 429 16.71 7.50 -19.25
N HIS A 430 16.67 8.75 -19.69
CA HIS A 430 16.44 9.89 -18.81
C HIS A 430 14.96 10.28 -18.78
N ALA A 431 14.47 10.57 -17.58
CA ALA A 431 13.12 11.07 -17.37
C ALA A 431 13.04 12.59 -17.60
N ASN A 432 12.13 13.01 -18.46
CA ASN A 432 11.73 14.41 -18.60
C ASN A 432 10.48 14.66 -17.78
N ILE A 433 10.65 15.20 -16.57
CA ILE A 433 9.57 15.49 -15.61
C ILE A 433 9.15 16.95 -15.79
N LYS A 434 8.18 17.16 -16.68
CA LYS A 434 7.75 18.48 -17.17
C LYS A 434 6.55 18.99 -16.36
N SER A 435 6.58 20.25 -15.96
CA SER A 435 5.46 20.87 -15.26
C SER A 435 4.23 21.05 -16.17
N CYS A 436 3.07 20.64 -15.69
CA CYS A 436 1.79 20.88 -16.39
C CYS A 436 1.35 22.35 -16.29
N ALA A 437 1.70 23.05 -15.19
CA ALA A 437 1.39 24.47 -15.04
C ALA A 437 2.30 25.36 -15.89
N PHE A 438 3.56 24.96 -16.09
CA PHE A 438 4.57 25.74 -16.80
C PHE A 438 5.29 24.84 -17.81
N THR A 439 4.69 24.62 -18.96
CA THR A 439 5.10 23.63 -19.97
C THR A 439 6.49 23.81 -20.56
N GLY A 440 7.13 24.96 -20.35
CA GLY A 440 8.53 25.20 -20.70
C GLY A 440 9.53 24.76 -19.64
N ARG A 441 9.08 24.17 -18.50
CA ARG A 441 9.94 23.85 -17.35
C ARG A 441 9.89 22.40 -16.97
N SER A 442 11.07 21.84 -16.70
CA SER A 442 11.25 20.46 -16.23
C SER A 442 12.15 20.41 -15.00
N ILE A 443 12.02 19.36 -14.20
CA ILE A 443 12.93 19.09 -13.08
C ILE A 443 14.28 18.66 -13.66
N ASN A 444 15.34 19.39 -13.28
CA ASN A 444 16.71 19.10 -13.66
C ASN A 444 17.66 19.32 -12.48
N TYR A 445 18.87 18.78 -12.60
CA TYR A 445 19.95 18.97 -11.65
C TYR A 445 20.93 20.05 -12.09
N ASN A 446 21.31 20.93 -11.18
CA ASN A 446 22.32 21.96 -11.40
C ASN A 446 23.58 21.66 -10.60
N LYS A 447 24.63 21.20 -11.30
CA LYS A 447 25.95 20.92 -10.73
C LYS A 447 26.86 22.14 -10.57
N SER A 448 26.47 23.28 -11.18
CA SER A 448 27.31 24.51 -11.23
C SER A 448 27.04 25.47 -10.08
N THR A 449 26.11 25.13 -9.16
CA THR A 449 25.83 25.94 -7.97
C THR A 449 26.47 25.33 -6.72
N THR A 450 26.75 26.19 -5.73
CA THR A 450 27.22 25.74 -4.43
C THR A 450 26.23 26.26 -3.35
N PRO A 451 25.49 25.32 -2.68
CA PRO A 451 25.44 23.87 -2.95
C PRO A 451 24.76 23.51 -4.28
N THR A 452 25.05 22.33 -4.79
CA THR A 452 24.34 21.74 -5.94
C THR A 452 22.88 21.46 -5.60
N ARG A 453 21.97 21.47 -6.60
CA ARG A 453 20.53 21.44 -6.31
C ARG A 453 19.68 20.91 -7.45
N PHE A 454 18.46 20.47 -7.10
CA PHE A 454 17.38 20.22 -8.06
C PHE A 454 16.39 21.39 -8.06
N ALA A 455 15.95 21.80 -9.25
CA ALA A 455 14.93 22.82 -9.42
C ALA A 455 14.21 22.63 -10.77
N THR A 456 13.18 23.45 -11.05
CA THR A 456 12.59 23.52 -12.39
C THR A 456 13.40 24.49 -13.25
N TYR A 457 13.84 24.03 -14.42
CA TYR A 457 14.61 24.78 -15.38
C TYR A 457 13.92 24.84 -16.74
N GLU A 458 14.25 25.87 -17.53
CA GLU A 458 13.76 25.95 -18.90
C GLU A 458 14.33 24.81 -19.74
N SER A 459 13.54 24.30 -20.70
CA SER A 459 13.88 23.15 -21.56
C SER A 459 15.17 23.38 -22.39
N LYS A 460 15.61 24.63 -22.57
CA LYS A 460 16.85 25.00 -23.29
C LYS A 460 18.05 25.23 -22.37
N SER A 461 17.91 24.99 -21.07
CA SER A 461 19.00 25.17 -20.12
C SER A 461 20.06 24.07 -20.27
N ASN A 462 21.33 24.41 -19.96
CA ASN A 462 22.43 23.44 -19.93
C ASN A 462 22.45 22.62 -18.62
N GLN A 463 21.29 22.42 -18.00
CA GLN A 463 21.18 21.65 -16.77
C GLN A 463 21.17 20.14 -17.07
N GLN A 464 21.54 19.36 -16.06
CA GLN A 464 21.68 17.92 -16.22
C GLN A 464 20.32 17.25 -16.15
N PRO A 465 20.02 16.27 -17.04
CA PRO A 465 18.81 15.48 -17.00
C PRO A 465 18.74 14.64 -15.72
N VAL A 466 17.56 14.14 -15.41
CA VAL A 466 17.32 13.25 -14.29
C VAL A 466 16.84 11.88 -14.77
N ALA A 467 17.00 10.86 -13.94
CA ALA A 467 16.42 9.53 -14.10
C ALA A 467 15.45 9.26 -12.96
N LEU A 468 14.54 8.33 -13.17
CA LEU A 468 13.64 7.81 -12.14
C LEU A 468 14.10 6.41 -11.71
N TYR A 469 14.14 6.21 -10.41
CA TYR A 469 14.46 4.93 -9.81
C TYR A 469 13.25 4.48 -8.97
N LYS A 470 12.64 3.39 -9.36
CA LYS A 470 11.47 2.80 -8.72
C LYS A 470 11.88 1.93 -7.54
N ARG A 471 11.26 2.13 -6.38
CA ARG A 471 11.48 1.30 -5.21
C ARG A 471 11.16 -0.15 -5.52
N ASN A 472 12.13 -1.02 -5.24
CA ASN A 472 11.93 -2.45 -5.35
C ASN A 472 11.09 -2.92 -4.16
N VAL A 473 9.97 -3.57 -4.43
CA VAL A 473 9.09 -4.19 -3.43
C VAL A 473 9.58 -5.63 -3.15
N THR A 474 10.88 -5.89 -3.29
CA THR A 474 11.44 -7.18 -2.89
C THR A 474 11.66 -7.17 -1.38
N SER A 475 11.08 -8.18 -0.75
CA SER A 475 11.29 -8.60 0.62
C SER A 475 12.76 -8.53 1.05
N ASP A 476 13.09 -7.67 2.02
CA ASP A 476 14.23 -7.91 2.88
C ASP A 476 13.91 -9.12 3.76
N ILE A 477 14.12 -10.33 3.22
CA ILE A 477 14.29 -11.53 4.01
C ILE A 477 15.77 -11.59 4.30
N GLY A 478 16.18 -10.96 5.40
CA GLY A 478 17.43 -11.27 6.07
C GLY A 478 17.35 -12.73 6.54
N SER A 479 18.11 -13.59 5.90
CA SER A 479 18.43 -14.90 6.40
C SER A 479 19.28 -14.75 7.68
N THR A 480 18.76 -15.11 8.81
CA THR A 480 19.43 -15.82 9.91
C THR A 480 18.41 -16.69 10.60
#